data_5fbcae022e58d95435816e2f5056b1cf
#
_entry.id   5fbcae022e58d95435816e2f5056b1cf
#
_cell.length_a   1.000
_cell.length_b   1.000
_cell.length_c   1.000
_cell.angle_alpha   90.00
_cell.angle_beta   90.00
_cell.angle_gamma   90.00
#
_symmetry.space_group_name_H-M   'P 1'
#
loop_
_entity.id
_entity.type
_entity.pdbx_description
1 polymer ?
#
loop_
_entity_poly.entity_id
_entity_poly.type
_entity_poly.pdbx_seq_one_letter_code
_entity_poly.pdbx_strand_id
1 'polypeptide(L)'
;LKTPWNRQSFAGLVKEKFGIEPQDDPSQMLNKLQDKGFAKDKNRLSRSQINKIIEDILEQDMQVSPTFITDYFTTLCPLAKTKKDNPLISERFELYVAGMEIANAYSELNDPLEQRKRFVEEIKELNTDEQKSVDVDYVLALEHGMPPAGGLGIGIDRLVMLFADQPAIRDVILFPLLRKQE
;
A
#
# COMPACT_ATOMS: atom_id res chain seq x y z
N LEU A 1 23.86 0.86 8.57
CA LEU A 1 22.68 -0.03 8.56
C LEU A 1 22.99 -1.29 9.38
N LYS A 2 22.67 -1.29 10.69
CA LYS A 2 22.89 -2.48 11.54
C LYS A 2 21.69 -3.43 11.42
N THR A 3 21.95 -4.72 11.38
CA THR A 3 20.96 -5.79 11.44
C THR A 3 20.86 -6.35 12.87
N PRO A 4 19.73 -6.99 13.27
CA PRO A 4 18.49 -7.17 12.47
C PRO A 4 17.72 -5.86 12.31
N TRP A 5 17.04 -5.69 11.16
CA TRP A 5 16.16 -4.55 10.94
C TRP A 5 14.82 -4.74 11.64
N ASN A 6 14.18 -3.63 12.01
CA ASN A 6 12.89 -3.65 12.68
C ASN A 6 11.82 -4.27 11.78
N ARG A 7 10.80 -4.86 12.43
CA ARG A 7 9.58 -5.33 11.76
C ARG A 7 8.39 -4.83 12.56
N GLN A 8 7.46 -4.20 11.87
CA GLN A 8 6.22 -3.67 12.45
C GLN A 8 5.04 -4.13 11.59
N SER A 9 3.92 -4.42 12.24
CA SER A 9 2.68 -4.76 11.55
C SER A 9 1.92 -3.48 11.21
N PHE A 10 1.55 -3.28 9.94
CA PHE A 10 0.67 -2.19 9.51
C PHE A 10 -0.64 -2.21 10.30
N ALA A 11 -1.29 -3.36 10.36
CA ALA A 11 -2.52 -3.52 11.14
C ALA A 11 -2.33 -3.15 12.62
N GLY A 12 -1.17 -3.48 13.21
CA GLY A 12 -0.81 -3.09 14.57
C GLY A 12 -0.65 -1.57 14.74
N LEU A 13 0.09 -0.92 13.84
CA LEU A 13 0.28 0.54 13.84
C LEU A 13 -1.05 1.29 13.66
N VAL A 14 -1.89 0.84 12.73
CA VAL A 14 -3.21 1.41 12.47
C VAL A 14 -4.13 1.27 13.69
N LYS A 15 -4.11 0.12 14.33
CA LYS A 15 -4.89 -0.13 15.56
C LYS A 15 -4.40 0.75 16.72
N GLU A 16 -3.10 0.83 16.93
CA GLU A 16 -2.49 1.64 18.00
C GLU A 16 -2.78 3.13 17.82
N LYS A 17 -2.58 3.65 16.60
CA LYS A 17 -2.70 5.08 16.32
C LYS A 17 -4.14 5.55 16.19
N PHE A 18 -4.99 4.78 15.51
CA PHE A 18 -6.35 5.19 15.14
C PHE A 18 -7.45 4.35 15.79
N GLY A 19 -7.14 3.20 16.38
CA GLY A 19 -8.12 2.25 16.88
C GLY A 19 -8.87 1.51 15.76
N ILE A 20 -8.40 1.60 14.51
CA ILE A 20 -9.01 0.98 13.34
C ILE A 20 -8.54 -0.47 13.22
N GLU A 21 -9.49 -1.35 12.87
CA GLU A 21 -9.24 -2.76 12.61
C GLU A 21 -9.64 -3.15 11.17
N PRO A 22 -9.07 -4.21 10.60
CA PRO A 22 -9.29 -4.55 9.19
C PRO A 22 -10.74 -4.89 8.82
N GLN A 23 -11.57 -5.29 9.80
CA GLN A 23 -13.00 -5.56 9.62
C GLN A 23 -13.89 -4.32 9.71
N ASP A 24 -13.38 -3.16 10.14
CA ASP A 24 -14.17 -1.94 10.26
C ASP A 24 -14.73 -1.52 8.89
N ASP A 25 -15.97 -1.10 8.85
CA ASP A 25 -16.53 -0.50 7.64
C ASP A 25 -16.02 0.94 7.41
N PRO A 26 -16.16 1.51 6.19
CA PRO A 26 -15.66 2.85 5.90
C PRO A 26 -16.18 3.95 6.81
N SER A 27 -17.42 3.84 7.29
CA SER A 27 -18.02 4.85 8.20
C SER A 27 -17.39 4.76 9.59
N GLN A 28 -17.16 3.54 10.09
CA GLN A 28 -16.46 3.29 11.36
C GLN A 28 -15.01 3.79 11.28
N MET A 29 -14.30 3.48 10.20
CA MET A 29 -12.92 3.95 9.99
C MET A 29 -12.85 5.48 9.96
N LEU A 30 -13.76 6.15 9.23
CA LEU A 30 -13.80 7.60 9.13
C LEU A 30 -14.06 8.24 10.50
N ASN A 31 -15.05 7.74 11.27
CA ASN A 31 -15.33 8.24 12.61
C ASN A 31 -14.11 8.12 13.53
N LYS A 32 -13.42 6.99 13.52
CA LYS A 32 -12.20 6.76 14.31
C LYS A 32 -11.05 7.72 13.92
N LEU A 33 -10.89 8.02 12.62
CA LEU A 33 -9.94 9.04 12.17
C LEU A 33 -10.33 10.44 12.64
N GLN A 34 -11.62 10.79 12.58
CA GLN A 34 -12.13 12.09 13.03
C GLN A 34 -11.96 12.29 14.54
N ASP A 35 -12.21 11.27 15.34
CA ASP A 35 -11.97 11.27 16.79
C ASP A 35 -10.49 11.53 17.13
N LYS A 36 -9.58 11.11 16.26
CA LYS A 36 -8.14 11.38 16.37
C LYS A 36 -7.71 12.71 15.74
N GLY A 37 -8.64 13.47 15.18
CA GLY A 37 -8.38 14.80 14.63
C GLY A 37 -8.06 14.86 13.14
N PHE A 38 -8.09 13.71 12.44
CA PHE A 38 -7.84 13.63 11.00
C PHE A 38 -9.15 13.69 10.19
N ALA A 39 -9.07 14.12 8.94
CA ALA A 39 -10.20 14.13 7.98
C ALA A 39 -11.50 14.80 8.51
N LYS A 40 -11.41 15.80 9.37
CA LYS A 40 -12.56 16.46 10.06
C LYS A 40 -13.54 17.12 9.10
N ASP A 41 -13.10 17.53 7.93
CA ASP A 41 -13.87 18.20 6.89
C ASP A 41 -14.57 17.22 5.94
N LYS A 42 -14.44 15.91 6.14
CA LYS A 42 -14.96 14.87 5.26
C LYS A 42 -16.22 14.25 5.88
N ASN A 43 -17.31 14.24 5.10
CA ASN A 43 -18.58 13.62 5.53
C ASN A 43 -18.71 12.16 5.08
N ARG A 44 -18.03 11.79 3.98
CA ARG A 44 -18.04 10.44 3.42
C ARG A 44 -16.77 10.21 2.62
N LEU A 45 -16.14 9.07 2.84
CA LEU A 45 -14.98 8.59 2.08
C LEU A 45 -15.18 7.11 1.73
N SER A 46 -14.65 6.70 0.59
CA SER A 46 -14.54 5.28 0.26
C SER A 46 -13.43 4.64 1.11
N ARG A 47 -13.43 3.32 1.20
CA ARG A 47 -12.36 2.58 1.91
C ARG A 47 -10.98 2.90 1.35
N SER A 48 -10.84 2.96 0.03
CA SER A 48 -9.58 3.30 -0.63
C SER A 48 -9.08 4.70 -0.28
N GLN A 49 -9.97 5.70 -0.21
CA GLN A 49 -9.62 7.06 0.21
C GLN A 49 -9.18 7.12 1.68
N ILE A 50 -9.86 6.38 2.55
CA ILE A 50 -9.49 6.29 3.98
C ILE A 50 -8.12 5.61 4.13
N ASN A 51 -7.92 4.49 3.45
CA ASN A 51 -6.67 3.76 3.47
C ASN A 51 -5.49 4.63 2.99
N LYS A 52 -5.71 5.42 1.92
CA LYS A 52 -4.71 6.38 1.45
C LYS A 52 -4.33 7.42 2.50
N ILE A 53 -5.31 7.97 3.21
CA ILE A 53 -5.06 8.91 4.32
C ILE A 53 -4.25 8.23 5.43
N ILE A 54 -4.58 6.98 5.78
CA ILE A 54 -3.86 6.22 6.80
C ILE A 54 -2.41 5.98 6.37
N GLU A 55 -2.18 5.54 5.14
CA GLU A 55 -0.84 5.34 4.59
C GLU A 55 -0.04 6.64 4.63
N ASP A 56 -0.58 7.74 4.09
CA ASP A 56 0.10 9.05 4.06
C ASP A 56 0.49 9.54 5.47
N ILE A 57 -0.33 9.28 6.50
CA ILE A 57 -0.03 9.65 7.88
C ILE A 57 1.05 8.74 8.47
N LEU A 58 0.99 7.42 8.20
CA LEU A 58 1.98 6.50 8.72
C LEU A 58 3.34 6.68 8.05
N GLU A 59 3.38 6.99 6.75
CA GLU A 59 4.62 7.29 6.03
C GLU A 59 5.38 8.48 6.64
N GLN A 60 4.65 9.53 7.06
CA GLN A 60 5.26 10.70 7.71
C GLN A 60 5.90 10.39 9.06
N ASP A 61 5.46 9.32 9.72
CA ASP A 61 6.00 8.88 11.02
C ASP A 61 7.13 7.83 10.87
N MET A 62 7.46 7.41 9.63
CA MET A 62 8.49 6.41 9.40
C MET A 62 9.85 6.90 9.89
N GLN A 63 10.47 6.06 10.72
CA GLN A 63 11.76 6.37 11.32
C GLN A 63 12.91 6.26 10.30
N VAL A 64 14.03 6.90 10.62
CA VAL A 64 15.26 6.83 9.81
C VAL A 64 15.83 5.41 9.73
N SER A 65 15.62 4.61 10.79
CA SER A 65 16.12 3.22 10.87
C SER A 65 15.39 2.30 9.89
N PRO A 66 16.11 1.37 9.23
CA PRO A 66 15.47 0.40 8.35
C PRO A 66 14.38 -0.40 9.05
N THR A 67 13.19 -0.40 8.48
CA THR A 67 12.01 -1.04 9.06
C THR A 67 11.18 -1.72 7.98
N PHE A 68 10.89 -3.01 8.17
CA PHE A 68 9.89 -3.72 7.39
C PHE A 68 8.50 -3.45 7.99
N ILE A 69 7.59 -2.96 7.17
CA ILE A 69 6.17 -2.88 7.50
C ILE A 69 5.49 -4.08 6.86
N THR A 70 4.84 -4.93 7.67
CA THR A 70 4.19 -6.17 7.24
C THR A 70 2.69 -6.10 7.53
N ASP A 71 1.93 -7.14 7.17
CA ASP A 71 0.55 -7.32 7.63
C ASP A 71 -0.40 -6.19 7.19
N TYR A 72 -0.33 -5.82 5.93
CA TYR A 72 -1.25 -4.84 5.33
C TYR A 72 -2.67 -5.41 5.22
N PHE A 73 -3.66 -4.53 5.30
CA PHE A 73 -5.05 -4.94 5.04
C PHE A 73 -5.20 -5.44 3.60
N THR A 74 -5.95 -6.51 3.42
CA THR A 74 -6.20 -7.10 2.10
C THR A 74 -6.83 -6.09 1.12
N THR A 75 -7.63 -5.17 1.63
CA THR A 75 -8.25 -4.09 0.85
C THR A 75 -7.27 -3.06 0.27
N LEU A 76 -6.02 -3.02 0.76
CA LEU A 76 -4.92 -2.22 0.21
C LEU A 76 -4.10 -2.96 -0.86
N CYS A 77 -4.34 -4.25 -1.01
CA CYS A 77 -3.45 -5.14 -1.76
C CYS A 77 -4.24 -6.06 -2.69
N PRO A 78 -4.91 -5.56 -3.74
CA PRO A 78 -5.80 -6.36 -4.57
C PRO A 78 -5.10 -7.52 -5.29
N LEU A 79 -3.79 -7.41 -5.53
CA LEU A 79 -2.99 -8.40 -6.23
C LEU A 79 -2.22 -9.34 -5.29
N ALA A 80 -2.24 -9.07 -3.97
CA ALA A 80 -1.50 -9.87 -3.00
C ALA A 80 -2.35 -11.02 -2.43
N LYS A 81 -1.71 -12.15 -2.15
CA LYS A 81 -2.31 -13.27 -1.45
C LYS A 81 -2.63 -12.90 0.00
N THR A 82 -3.71 -13.46 0.54
CA THR A 82 -4.04 -13.29 1.96
C THR A 82 -3.33 -14.33 2.82
N LYS A 83 -3.13 -14.01 4.09
CA LYS A 83 -2.68 -14.99 5.08
C LYS A 83 -3.73 -16.10 5.26
N LYS A 84 -3.28 -17.33 5.43
CA LYS A 84 -4.16 -18.51 5.57
C LYS A 84 -5.01 -18.45 6.84
N ASP A 85 -4.45 -17.90 7.91
CA ASP A 85 -5.07 -17.77 9.22
C ASP A 85 -5.88 -16.48 9.40
N ASN A 86 -5.67 -15.50 8.52
CA ASN A 86 -6.40 -14.23 8.57
C ASN A 86 -6.61 -13.63 7.16
N PRO A 87 -7.77 -13.87 6.53
CA PRO A 87 -8.05 -13.39 5.17
C PRO A 87 -8.19 -11.86 5.05
N LEU A 88 -8.25 -11.13 6.15
CA LEU A 88 -8.27 -9.67 6.17
C LEU A 88 -6.88 -9.03 6.06
N ILE A 89 -5.84 -9.85 6.15
CA ILE A 89 -4.43 -9.44 6.10
C ILE A 89 -3.76 -10.07 4.89
N SER A 90 -3.01 -9.28 4.13
CA SER A 90 -2.23 -9.74 2.97
C SER A 90 -0.81 -10.15 3.34
N GLU A 91 -0.26 -11.07 2.57
CA GLU A 91 1.16 -11.46 2.60
C GLU A 91 1.98 -10.43 1.82
N ARG A 92 2.09 -9.20 2.37
CA ARG A 92 2.81 -8.07 1.80
C ARG A 92 3.76 -7.48 2.83
N PHE A 93 4.88 -6.96 2.36
CA PHE A 93 5.69 -6.05 3.15
C PHE A 93 6.20 -4.88 2.30
N GLU A 94 6.52 -3.80 2.97
CA GLU A 94 7.31 -2.69 2.44
C GLU A 94 8.54 -2.50 3.31
N LEU A 95 9.63 -2.08 2.68
CA LEU A 95 10.87 -1.72 3.37
C LEU A 95 11.05 -0.21 3.34
N TYR A 96 11.06 0.40 4.50
CA TYR A 96 11.40 1.81 4.69
C TYR A 96 12.83 1.95 5.19
N VAL A 97 13.57 2.91 4.61
CA VAL A 97 14.91 3.31 5.07
C VAL A 97 15.00 4.83 4.94
N ALA A 98 15.46 5.49 5.99
CA ALA A 98 15.54 6.95 6.05
C ALA A 98 14.20 7.66 5.73
N GLY A 99 13.07 7.07 6.17
CA GLY A 99 11.74 7.58 5.90
C GLY A 99 11.21 7.35 4.48
N MET A 100 11.98 6.69 3.61
CA MET A 100 11.58 6.40 2.23
C MET A 100 11.23 4.92 2.05
N GLU A 101 10.14 4.63 1.36
CA GLU A 101 9.86 3.29 0.85
C GLU A 101 10.89 2.91 -0.22
N ILE A 102 11.71 1.93 0.09
CA ILE A 102 12.77 1.43 -0.81
C ILE A 102 12.33 0.21 -1.60
N ALA A 103 11.50 -0.64 -1.00
CA ALA A 103 11.02 -1.86 -1.64
C ALA A 103 9.62 -2.23 -1.18
N ASN A 104 8.88 -2.90 -2.07
CA ASN A 104 7.55 -3.44 -1.84
C ASN A 104 7.49 -4.86 -2.41
N ALA A 105 6.98 -5.80 -1.64
CA ALA A 105 6.91 -7.19 -2.06
C ALA A 105 5.68 -7.88 -1.48
N TYR A 106 5.16 -8.86 -2.21
CA TYR A 106 4.05 -9.69 -1.74
C TYR A 106 4.06 -11.09 -2.39
N SER A 107 3.37 -12.02 -1.72
CA SER A 107 2.98 -13.28 -2.36
C SER A 107 1.91 -12.97 -3.39
N GLU A 108 2.14 -13.36 -4.64
CA GLU A 108 1.22 -13.07 -5.74
C GLU A 108 -0.09 -13.84 -5.57
N LEU A 109 -1.23 -13.15 -5.75
CA LEU A 109 -2.52 -13.81 -5.84
C LEU A 109 -2.59 -14.59 -7.16
N ASN A 110 -2.73 -15.89 -7.06
CA ASN A 110 -2.75 -16.81 -8.21
C ASN A 110 -4.09 -17.55 -8.39
N ASP A 111 -5.14 -17.10 -7.70
CA ASP A 111 -6.52 -17.59 -7.88
C ASP A 111 -7.30 -16.62 -8.77
N PRO A 112 -7.66 -16.99 -10.02
CA PRO A 112 -8.38 -16.11 -10.94
C PRO A 112 -9.78 -15.72 -10.47
N LEU A 113 -10.46 -16.59 -9.70
CA LEU A 113 -11.81 -16.31 -9.19
C LEU A 113 -11.76 -15.24 -8.11
N GLU A 114 -10.83 -15.36 -7.17
CA GLU A 114 -10.62 -14.37 -6.12
C GLU A 114 -10.12 -13.04 -6.72
N GLN A 115 -9.22 -13.09 -7.71
CA GLN A 115 -8.73 -11.89 -8.39
C GLN A 115 -9.86 -11.12 -9.07
N ARG A 116 -10.71 -11.82 -9.83
CA ARG A 116 -11.87 -11.20 -10.48
C ARG A 116 -12.82 -10.56 -9.47
N LYS A 117 -13.08 -11.24 -8.36
CA LYS A 117 -13.91 -10.73 -7.27
C LYS A 117 -13.36 -9.41 -6.73
N ARG A 118 -12.06 -9.33 -6.43
CA ARG A 118 -11.41 -8.11 -5.93
C ARG A 118 -11.46 -6.96 -6.91
N PHE A 119 -11.23 -7.19 -8.18
CA PHE A 119 -11.38 -6.16 -9.22
C PHE A 119 -12.81 -5.61 -9.29
N VAL A 120 -13.81 -6.47 -9.19
CA VAL A 120 -15.23 -6.04 -9.15
C VAL A 120 -15.52 -5.22 -7.90
N GLU A 121 -15.00 -5.61 -6.74
CA GLU A 121 -15.17 -4.88 -5.48
C GLU A 121 -14.50 -3.51 -5.53
N GLU A 122 -13.27 -3.42 -6.06
CA GLU A 122 -12.55 -2.16 -6.25
C GLU A 122 -13.31 -1.18 -7.15
N ILE A 123 -13.84 -1.65 -8.29
CA ILE A 123 -14.64 -0.83 -9.20
C ILE A 123 -15.89 -0.28 -8.51
N LYS A 124 -16.59 -1.10 -7.71
CA LYS A 124 -17.77 -0.67 -6.97
C LYS A 124 -17.45 0.41 -5.93
N GLU A 125 -16.28 0.34 -5.30
CA GLU A 125 -15.86 1.33 -4.30
C GLU A 125 -15.46 2.67 -4.91
N LEU A 126 -14.95 2.68 -6.13
CA LEU A 126 -14.43 3.91 -6.76
C LEU A 126 -15.50 4.94 -7.09
N ASN A 127 -16.80 4.55 -7.21
CA ASN A 127 -17.94 5.46 -7.45
C ASN A 127 -17.63 6.60 -8.44
N THR A 128 -16.76 6.37 -9.42
CA THR A 128 -16.36 7.38 -10.41
C THR A 128 -17.18 7.20 -11.68
N ASP A 129 -17.55 8.30 -12.34
CA ASP A 129 -18.18 8.31 -13.67
C ASP A 129 -17.25 7.73 -14.76
N GLU A 130 -16.02 7.41 -14.40
CA GLU A 130 -15.11 6.68 -15.28
C GLU A 130 -15.55 5.22 -15.39
N GLN A 131 -15.84 4.78 -16.62
CA GLN A 131 -16.12 3.38 -16.96
C GLN A 131 -14.86 2.51 -16.74
N LYS A 132 -14.49 2.26 -15.49
CA LYS A 132 -13.48 1.25 -15.20
C LYS A 132 -14.11 -0.12 -15.39
N SER A 133 -13.51 -0.92 -16.28
CA SER A 133 -13.87 -2.32 -16.48
C SER A 133 -12.87 -3.23 -15.78
N VAL A 134 -13.32 -4.43 -15.42
CA VAL A 134 -12.42 -5.49 -14.95
C VAL A 134 -11.36 -5.75 -16.02
N ASP A 135 -10.10 -5.87 -15.62
CA ASP A 135 -9.02 -6.35 -16.48
C ASP A 135 -9.23 -7.85 -16.79
N VAL A 136 -9.99 -8.09 -17.85
CA VAL A 136 -10.37 -9.45 -18.28
C VAL A 136 -9.15 -10.21 -18.80
N ASP A 137 -8.20 -9.51 -19.45
CA ASP A 137 -7.00 -10.13 -20.02
C ASP A 137 -6.07 -10.62 -18.89
N TYR A 138 -5.95 -9.85 -17.80
CA TYR A 138 -5.21 -10.26 -16.64
C TYR A 138 -5.83 -11.51 -15.96
N VAL A 139 -7.16 -11.52 -15.78
CA VAL A 139 -7.86 -12.68 -15.19
C VAL A 139 -7.71 -13.91 -16.10
N LEU A 140 -7.86 -13.75 -17.42
CA LEU A 140 -7.68 -14.83 -18.40
C LEU A 140 -6.24 -15.39 -18.35
N ALA A 141 -5.24 -14.53 -18.21
CA ALA A 141 -3.85 -14.96 -18.05
C ALA A 141 -3.68 -15.84 -16.78
N LEU A 142 -4.30 -15.47 -15.67
CA LEU A 142 -4.29 -16.28 -14.45
C LEU A 142 -4.98 -17.64 -14.63
N GLU A 143 -6.07 -17.70 -15.42
CA GLU A 143 -6.79 -18.95 -15.72
C GLU A 143 -5.92 -19.98 -16.47
N HIS A 144 -4.89 -19.53 -17.19
CA HIS A 144 -3.91 -20.44 -17.81
C HIS A 144 -2.95 -21.10 -16.79
N GLY A 145 -2.98 -20.64 -15.57
CA GLY A 145 -2.25 -21.18 -14.44
C GLY A 145 -1.00 -20.37 -14.08
N MET A 146 -1.03 -19.78 -12.88
CA MET A 146 0.13 -19.12 -12.28
C MET A 146 0.63 -19.95 -11.09
N PRO A 147 1.88 -20.43 -11.09
CA PRO A 147 2.45 -21.14 -9.95
C PRO A 147 2.58 -20.20 -8.74
N PRO A 148 2.73 -20.73 -7.52
CA PRO A 148 3.09 -19.91 -6.37
C PRO A 148 4.33 -19.06 -6.67
N ALA A 149 4.20 -17.75 -6.53
CA ALA A 149 5.25 -16.79 -6.83
C ALA A 149 5.26 -15.66 -5.80
N GLY A 150 6.41 -15.01 -5.64
CA GLY A 150 6.57 -13.77 -4.90
C GLY A 150 7.10 -12.68 -5.82
N GLY A 151 6.46 -11.51 -5.78
CA GLY A 151 6.88 -10.31 -6.47
C GLY A 151 7.70 -9.40 -5.56
N LEU A 152 8.72 -8.74 -6.11
CA LEU A 152 9.52 -7.75 -5.41
C LEU A 152 9.80 -6.56 -6.34
N GLY A 153 9.36 -5.38 -5.93
CA GLY A 153 9.74 -4.09 -6.52
C GLY A 153 10.78 -3.38 -5.65
N ILE A 154 11.83 -2.86 -6.28
CA ILE A 154 12.84 -2.03 -5.61
C ILE A 154 12.94 -0.70 -6.35
N GLY A 155 12.77 0.41 -5.62
CA GLY A 155 12.93 1.77 -6.16
C GLY A 155 14.39 2.10 -6.38
N ILE A 156 14.91 1.89 -7.58
CA ILE A 156 16.33 2.11 -7.90
C ILE A 156 16.74 3.56 -7.64
N ASP A 157 15.95 4.53 -8.05
CA ASP A 157 16.27 5.94 -7.82
C ASP A 157 16.35 6.26 -6.32
N ARG A 158 15.40 5.75 -5.52
CA ARG A 158 15.41 5.91 -4.05
C ARG A 158 16.61 5.21 -3.41
N LEU A 159 17.00 4.06 -3.95
CA LEU A 159 18.21 3.35 -3.51
C LEU A 159 19.47 4.16 -3.82
N VAL A 160 19.55 4.78 -5.00
CA VAL A 160 20.65 5.68 -5.38
C VAL A 160 20.66 6.92 -4.48
N MET A 161 19.49 7.53 -4.19
CA MET A 161 19.40 8.64 -3.24
C MET A 161 19.99 8.27 -1.88
N LEU A 162 19.68 7.07 -1.37
CA LEU A 162 20.18 6.58 -0.09
C LEU A 162 21.71 6.42 -0.10
N PHE A 163 22.30 5.84 -1.16
CA PHE A 163 23.74 5.66 -1.25
C PHE A 163 24.52 6.93 -1.54
N ALA A 164 23.91 7.88 -2.28
CA ALA A 164 24.51 9.14 -2.63
C ALA A 164 24.25 10.24 -1.58
N ASP A 165 23.50 9.93 -0.51
CA ASP A 165 23.06 10.89 0.53
C ASP A 165 22.37 12.12 -0.08
N GLN A 166 21.45 11.91 -1.04
CA GLN A 166 20.72 12.97 -1.71
C GLN A 166 19.25 12.98 -1.28
N PRO A 167 18.70 14.16 -0.92
CA PRO A 167 17.33 14.27 -0.40
C PRO A 167 16.25 14.26 -1.48
N ALA A 168 16.60 14.45 -2.75
CA ALA A 168 15.64 14.57 -3.82
C ALA A 168 15.99 13.71 -5.05
N ILE A 169 14.97 13.10 -5.64
CA ILE A 169 15.11 12.21 -6.80
C ILE A 169 15.75 12.92 -8.02
N ARG A 170 15.50 14.21 -8.20
CA ARG A 170 16.10 15.02 -9.27
C ARG A 170 17.61 15.11 -9.18
N ASP A 171 18.19 14.90 -8.00
CA ASP A 171 19.63 15.01 -7.76
C ASP A 171 20.37 13.71 -8.15
N VAL A 172 19.62 12.64 -8.43
CA VAL A 172 20.17 11.34 -8.82
C VAL A 172 19.75 10.91 -10.23
N ILE A 173 18.82 11.60 -10.88
CA ILE A 173 18.41 11.35 -12.25
C ILE A 173 19.31 12.15 -13.21
N LEU A 174 19.85 11.47 -14.24
CA LEU A 174 20.77 12.10 -15.22
C LEU A 174 20.13 13.25 -16.02
N PHE A 175 18.82 13.13 -16.34
CA PHE A 175 18.08 14.11 -17.14
C PHE A 175 16.74 14.46 -16.48
N PRO A 176 16.73 15.19 -15.34
CA PRO A 176 15.49 15.53 -14.66
C PRO A 176 14.67 16.52 -15.48
N LEU A 177 13.34 16.33 -15.50
CA LEU A 177 12.43 17.31 -16.07
C LEU A 177 12.41 18.57 -15.19
N LEU A 178 12.83 19.68 -15.74
CA LEU A 178 12.79 20.99 -15.09
C LEU A 178 11.50 21.71 -15.48
N ARG A 179 10.95 22.55 -14.57
CA ARG A 179 9.86 23.44 -14.91
C ARG A 179 10.35 24.41 -15.98
N LYS A 180 9.49 24.68 -17.01
CA LYS A 180 9.76 25.76 -17.95
C LYS A 180 9.90 27.06 -17.16
N GLN A 181 10.97 27.81 -17.37
CA GLN A 181 11.06 29.20 -16.91
C GLN A 181 10.05 29.99 -17.74
N GLU A 182 9.07 30.64 -17.10
CA GLU A 182 8.18 31.63 -17.72
C GLU A 182 8.94 32.90 -18.04
#